data_c620253fce5405461dd87526b49fc78c
#
_entry.id   c620253fce5405461dd87526b49fc78c
#
_cell.length_a   1.000
_cell.length_b   1.000
_cell.length_c   1.000
_cell.angle_alpha   90.00
_cell.angle_beta   90.00
_cell.angle_gamma   90.00
#
_symmetry.space_group_name_H-M   'P 1'
#
loop_
_entity.id
_entity.type
_entity.pdbx_description
1 polymer ?
#
loop_
_entity_poly.entity_id
_entity_poly.type
_entity_poly.pdbx_seq_one_letter_code
_entity_poly.pdbx_strand_id
1 'polypeptide(L)'
;MNKVCKRGLALVLGLALLMTAGCAAQEPESVEEQKAMEEEMALVEKDAMAAEEGYEEKEESAPAKEDVPGAFPRLIQSTVYDSLYHEERGLVSSLEYDQMALSGDQAGTYPDLAAALAEMSGRDAEQMKEEYEKYKDTALESDETGDEGYVMRFEKKYTVGRADDKAVSIRTHYVSMTGGAHGFSFTGAENFDARTGKLLALSDISPDPAALLDRACGSLKKWCEERNVGLYDPDTLRDSVEEIYEEGNLNWALDPDGISLFFAPYSIAPYAAGELTARVLFSESPGLFTGDMCSQADTWGRSLYEWQSAFADLDGDGSPEEISVASDRDEYDTVNRLCIYIDDQEYTFDKYGYGLRTFLLHGAGGKTMLYADLTGDNDYHSLEIFDLSGGEAVYVDSLQAGCSVLYDDETNQAGTCLITDPSSFILAVRGGDISTYSMSRVCHLGEDGLPVPETDYYTVVSGGYQFTVLTPFKASTVDPETREILEKAVTVKKGEVLTLLRSNNGSWVELTAEDGTLYRVEIDSSDWPRTIDGKDISDIFDGLIFAG
;
A
#
# COMPACT_ATOMS: atom_id res chain seq x y z
N MET A 1 11.80 -22.17 1.72
CA MET A 1 10.34 -21.92 1.86
C MET A 1 9.81 -22.79 2.99
N ASN A 2 9.43 -22.19 4.08
CA ASN A 2 9.03 -22.94 5.27
C ASN A 2 7.71 -23.71 5.05
N LYS A 3 7.61 -24.90 5.64
CA LYS A 3 6.40 -25.78 5.65
C LYS A 3 5.13 -25.04 6.11
N VAL A 4 5.29 -23.98 6.89
CA VAL A 4 4.22 -23.15 7.46
C VAL A 4 3.46 -22.37 6.39
N CYS A 5 4.14 -21.79 5.40
CA CYS A 5 3.50 -20.96 4.36
C CYS A 5 2.65 -21.78 3.37
N LYS A 6 3.06 -23.04 3.09
CA LYS A 6 2.32 -23.94 2.15
C LYS A 6 1.04 -24.51 2.76
N ARG A 7 0.97 -24.66 4.09
CA ARG A 7 -0.23 -25.18 4.77
C ARG A 7 -1.32 -24.15 4.92
N GLY A 8 -0.96 -22.90 5.19
CA GLY A 8 -1.93 -21.78 5.24
C GLY A 8 -2.68 -21.56 3.93
N LEU A 9 -1.97 -21.72 2.82
CA LEU A 9 -2.54 -21.59 1.48
C LEU A 9 -3.56 -22.69 1.14
N ALA A 10 -3.25 -23.93 1.53
CA ALA A 10 -4.12 -25.08 1.28
C ALA A 10 -5.43 -25.01 2.08
N LEU A 11 -5.40 -24.46 3.31
CA LEU A 11 -6.59 -24.34 4.16
C LEU A 11 -7.50 -23.19 3.74
N VAL A 12 -6.92 -22.07 3.30
CA VAL A 12 -7.68 -20.93 2.78
C VAL A 12 -8.44 -21.32 1.50
N LEU A 13 -7.80 -22.07 0.59
CA LEU A 13 -8.46 -22.64 -0.58
C LEU A 13 -9.49 -23.72 -0.20
N GLY A 14 -9.19 -24.56 0.80
CA GLY A 14 -10.12 -25.57 1.31
C GLY A 14 -11.35 -24.97 2.00
N LEU A 15 -11.21 -23.89 2.77
CA LEU A 15 -12.34 -23.18 3.38
C LEU A 15 -13.19 -22.46 2.33
N ALA A 16 -12.58 -21.82 1.33
CA ALA A 16 -13.31 -21.19 0.23
C ALA A 16 -14.16 -22.19 -0.55
N LEU A 17 -13.62 -23.40 -0.81
CA LEU A 17 -14.34 -24.50 -1.47
C LEU A 17 -15.49 -25.07 -0.61
N LEU A 18 -15.32 -25.14 0.72
CA LEU A 18 -16.39 -25.58 1.63
C LEU A 18 -17.51 -24.54 1.77
N MET A 19 -17.21 -23.24 1.60
CA MET A 19 -18.20 -22.17 1.76
C MET A 19 -19.03 -21.89 0.51
N THR A 20 -18.58 -22.25 -0.70
CA THR A 20 -19.39 -22.19 -1.92
C THR A 20 -20.47 -23.27 -1.98
N ALA A 21 -20.35 -24.34 -1.16
CA ALA A 21 -21.30 -25.47 -1.13
C ALA A 21 -22.37 -25.39 -0.01
N GLY A 22 -22.37 -24.37 0.87
CA GLY A 22 -23.17 -24.49 2.08
C GLY A 22 -23.92 -23.31 2.62
N CYS A 23 -25.01 -22.89 2.00
CA CYS A 23 -26.15 -22.29 2.71
C CYS A 23 -27.38 -23.21 2.79
N ALA A 24 -27.20 -24.50 2.76
CA ALA A 24 -28.20 -25.45 3.22
C ALA A 24 -27.46 -26.64 3.80
N ALA A 25 -27.60 -26.88 5.08
CA ALA A 25 -27.17 -28.11 5.70
C ALA A 25 -27.99 -29.28 5.10
N GLN A 26 -27.57 -29.80 3.97
CA GLN A 26 -27.93 -31.09 3.48
C GLN A 26 -26.69 -31.96 3.57
N GLU A 27 -26.79 -33.02 4.37
CA GLU A 27 -25.81 -34.11 4.33
C GLU A 27 -25.68 -34.61 2.87
N PRO A 28 -24.47 -34.97 2.40
CA PRO A 28 -24.26 -35.44 1.05
C PRO A 28 -25.19 -36.61 0.74
N GLU A 29 -26.00 -36.47 -0.32
CA GLU A 29 -27.08 -37.44 -0.64
C GLU A 29 -26.56 -38.76 -1.21
N SER A 30 -25.25 -38.89 -1.50
CA SER A 30 -24.70 -40.15 -2.00
C SER A 30 -23.26 -40.44 -1.54
N VAL A 31 -22.96 -41.74 -1.38
CA VAL A 31 -21.61 -42.27 -1.09
C VAL A 31 -20.63 -41.94 -2.23
N GLU A 32 -21.11 -41.66 -3.44
CA GLU A 32 -20.28 -41.29 -4.60
C GLU A 32 -19.79 -39.84 -4.51
N GLU A 33 -20.57 -38.92 -3.98
CA GLU A 33 -20.16 -37.51 -3.75
C GLU A 33 -19.13 -37.38 -2.62
N GLN A 34 -19.29 -38.16 -1.54
CA GLN A 34 -18.28 -38.25 -0.49
C GLN A 34 -16.95 -38.80 -1.01
N LYS A 35 -17.02 -39.79 -1.89
CA LYS A 35 -15.81 -40.41 -2.46
C LYS A 35 -15.11 -39.50 -3.47
N ALA A 36 -15.84 -38.72 -4.24
CA ALA A 36 -15.29 -37.72 -5.14
C ALA A 36 -14.56 -36.60 -4.37
N MET A 37 -15.13 -36.16 -3.25
CA MET A 37 -14.54 -35.16 -2.36
C MET A 37 -13.27 -35.67 -1.65
N GLU A 38 -13.27 -36.95 -1.21
CA GLU A 38 -12.07 -37.60 -0.65
C GLU A 38 -10.97 -37.84 -1.69
N GLU A 39 -11.32 -38.18 -2.96
CA GLU A 39 -10.36 -38.32 -4.05
C GLU A 39 -9.76 -36.99 -4.49
N GLU A 40 -10.52 -35.90 -4.47
CA GLU A 40 -10.03 -34.54 -4.78
C GLU A 40 -9.11 -34.00 -3.68
N MET A 41 -9.43 -34.24 -2.40
CA MET A 41 -8.54 -33.94 -1.27
C MET A 41 -7.23 -34.73 -1.33
N ALA A 42 -7.29 -36.01 -1.70
CA ALA A 42 -6.09 -36.86 -1.84
C ALA A 42 -5.20 -36.43 -3.02
N LEU A 43 -5.75 -35.81 -4.07
CA LEU A 43 -4.98 -35.29 -5.20
C LEU A 43 -4.20 -34.03 -4.78
N VAL A 44 -4.82 -33.14 -4.02
CA VAL A 44 -4.17 -31.93 -3.49
C VAL A 44 -3.04 -32.26 -2.51
N GLU A 45 -3.24 -33.27 -1.63
CA GLU A 45 -2.16 -33.79 -0.77
C GLU A 45 -0.99 -34.41 -1.56
N LYS A 46 -1.28 -35.08 -2.66
CA LYS A 46 -0.26 -35.75 -3.47
C LYS A 46 0.62 -34.76 -4.25
N ASP A 47 0.04 -33.68 -4.76
CA ASP A 47 0.79 -32.62 -5.45
C ASP A 47 1.61 -31.78 -4.46
N ALA A 48 1.13 -31.58 -3.23
CA ALA A 48 1.89 -30.98 -2.14
C ALA A 48 3.11 -31.82 -1.72
N MET A 49 3.00 -33.15 -1.72
CA MET A 49 4.11 -34.05 -1.39
C MET A 49 5.14 -34.25 -2.53
N ALA A 50 4.73 -34.13 -3.79
CA ALA A 50 5.66 -34.23 -4.93
C ALA A 50 6.63 -33.05 -5.07
N ALA A 51 6.34 -31.92 -4.43
CA ALA A 51 7.21 -30.74 -4.40
C ALA A 51 8.33 -30.81 -3.33
N GLU A 52 8.32 -31.84 -2.46
CA GLU A 52 9.30 -31.98 -1.35
C GLU A 52 10.60 -32.72 -1.72
N GLU A 53 10.74 -33.36 -2.91
CA GLU A 53 11.89 -34.18 -3.24
C GLU A 53 12.95 -33.50 -4.13
N GLY A 54 13.39 -32.29 -3.83
CA GLY A 54 14.38 -31.68 -4.72
C GLY A 54 15.30 -30.57 -4.24
N TYR A 55 15.50 -30.35 -2.96
CA TYR A 55 16.48 -29.33 -2.54
C TYR A 55 17.34 -29.76 -1.34
N GLU A 56 18.64 -29.98 -1.60
CA GLU A 56 19.68 -30.05 -0.57
C GLU A 56 20.14 -28.64 -0.22
N GLU A 57 20.01 -28.27 1.07
CA GLU A 57 20.53 -27.03 1.66
C GLU A 57 22.07 -27.02 1.67
N LYS A 58 22.66 -25.95 1.13
CA LYS A 58 24.00 -25.52 1.49
C LYS A 58 23.87 -24.27 2.36
N GLU A 59 24.11 -24.42 3.66
CA GLU A 59 24.38 -23.30 4.54
C GLU A 59 25.76 -22.71 4.22
N GLU A 60 25.78 -21.54 3.59
CA GLU A 60 26.95 -20.69 3.52
C GLU A 60 26.62 -19.41 4.31
N SER A 61 27.25 -19.26 5.47
CA SER A 61 27.10 -18.08 6.33
C SER A 61 27.63 -16.84 5.60
N ALA A 62 26.74 -15.93 5.22
CA ALA A 62 27.09 -14.63 4.70
C ALA A 62 27.79 -13.79 5.80
N PRO A 63 28.79 -12.96 5.45
CA PRO A 63 29.41 -12.06 6.42
C PRO A 63 28.40 -11.04 6.94
N ALA A 64 28.44 -10.76 8.25
CA ALA A 64 27.64 -9.73 8.88
C ALA A 64 27.85 -8.39 8.14
N LYS A 65 26.75 -7.88 7.53
CA LYS A 65 26.76 -6.57 6.87
C LYS A 65 26.86 -5.48 7.95
N GLU A 66 27.66 -4.45 7.68
CA GLU A 66 27.72 -3.25 8.52
C GLU A 66 26.32 -2.63 8.62
N ASP A 67 25.92 -2.23 9.84
CA ASP A 67 24.67 -1.52 10.11
C ASP A 67 24.57 -0.28 9.20
N VAL A 68 23.56 -0.24 8.32
CA VAL A 68 23.19 0.97 7.59
C VAL A 68 22.27 1.77 8.52
N PRO A 69 22.74 2.88 9.11
CA PRO A 69 21.94 3.56 10.12
C PRO A 69 20.75 4.29 9.50
N GLY A 70 19.54 3.91 9.90
CA GLY A 70 18.43 4.83 10.06
C GLY A 70 17.62 5.24 8.83
N ALA A 71 17.81 4.68 7.64
CA ALA A 71 16.90 4.97 6.53
C ALA A 71 15.72 3.99 6.53
N PHE A 72 14.49 4.49 6.50
CA PHE A 72 13.30 3.65 6.36
C PHE A 72 13.20 3.11 4.92
N PRO A 73 12.78 1.86 4.71
CA PRO A 73 12.51 1.33 3.38
C PRO A 73 11.39 2.12 2.69
N ARG A 74 11.69 2.71 1.53
CA ARG A 74 10.70 3.41 0.71
C ARG A 74 9.99 2.42 -0.19
N LEU A 75 8.70 2.20 0.07
CA LEU A 75 7.88 1.21 -0.59
C LEU A 75 7.14 1.80 -1.79
N ILE A 76 7.08 1.03 -2.87
CA ILE A 76 6.35 1.33 -4.10
C ILE A 76 5.28 0.27 -4.27
N GLN A 77 4.03 0.71 -4.44
CA GLN A 77 2.88 -0.14 -4.70
C GLN A 77 2.38 0.06 -6.13
N SER A 78 2.24 -1.02 -6.87
CA SER A 78 1.56 -1.05 -8.16
C SER A 78 0.33 -1.95 -8.08
N THR A 79 -0.69 -1.64 -8.88
CA THR A 79 -1.93 -2.41 -8.94
C THR A 79 -2.11 -2.96 -10.34
N VAL A 80 -2.43 -4.24 -10.44
CA VAL A 80 -2.72 -4.94 -11.70
C VAL A 80 -4.22 -5.18 -11.79
N TYR A 81 -4.79 -4.88 -12.95
CA TYR A 81 -6.21 -5.05 -13.24
C TYR A 81 -6.40 -5.99 -14.43
N ASP A 82 -7.42 -6.84 -14.37
CA ASP A 82 -7.95 -7.60 -15.49
C ASP A 82 -9.48 -7.63 -15.41
N SER A 83 -10.16 -7.76 -16.54
CA SER A 83 -11.60 -7.71 -16.63
C SER A 83 -12.12 -8.63 -17.71
N LEU A 84 -13.18 -9.37 -17.42
CA LEU A 84 -13.84 -10.28 -18.33
C LEU A 84 -15.22 -9.75 -18.71
N TYR A 85 -15.47 -9.59 -20.00
CA TYR A 85 -16.73 -9.10 -20.54
C TYR A 85 -17.47 -10.18 -21.33
N HIS A 86 -18.78 -10.25 -21.13
CA HIS A 86 -19.69 -11.01 -21.97
C HIS A 86 -20.40 -10.06 -22.94
N GLU A 87 -20.62 -10.49 -24.20
CA GLU A 87 -21.16 -9.62 -25.27
C GLU A 87 -22.51 -8.97 -24.93
N GLU A 88 -23.38 -9.68 -24.21
CA GLU A 88 -24.74 -9.21 -23.88
C GLU A 88 -24.89 -8.71 -22.44
N ARG A 89 -24.02 -9.17 -21.52
CA ARG A 89 -24.16 -8.94 -20.06
C ARG A 89 -23.15 -7.94 -19.50
N GLY A 90 -22.27 -7.38 -20.34
CA GLY A 90 -21.25 -6.43 -19.90
C GLY A 90 -20.13 -7.07 -19.08
N LEU A 91 -19.64 -6.41 -18.03
CA LEU A 91 -18.61 -6.90 -17.12
C LEU A 91 -19.17 -8.08 -16.29
N VAL A 92 -18.55 -9.24 -16.39
CA VAL A 92 -18.95 -10.46 -15.66
C VAL A 92 -17.98 -10.88 -14.58
N SER A 93 -16.69 -10.51 -14.71
CA SER A 93 -15.67 -10.76 -13.68
C SER A 93 -14.57 -9.72 -13.72
N SER A 94 -13.98 -9.42 -12.55
CA SER A 94 -12.84 -8.53 -12.41
C SER A 94 -11.79 -9.13 -11.48
N LEU A 95 -10.53 -8.85 -11.82
CA LEU A 95 -9.35 -9.17 -11.02
C LEU A 95 -8.60 -7.89 -10.69
N GLU A 96 -8.24 -7.71 -9.42
CA GLU A 96 -7.42 -6.60 -8.98
C GLU A 96 -6.46 -7.08 -7.89
N TYR A 97 -5.16 -6.88 -8.07
CA TYR A 97 -4.18 -7.21 -7.04
C TYR A 97 -3.00 -6.25 -7.03
N ASP A 98 -2.48 -6.04 -5.84
CA ASP A 98 -1.31 -5.19 -5.62
C ASP A 98 -0.01 -5.98 -5.69
N GLN A 99 1.06 -5.26 -6.03
CA GLN A 99 2.43 -5.69 -5.96
C GLN A 99 3.22 -4.66 -5.14
N MET A 100 4.21 -5.12 -4.38
CA MET A 100 5.04 -4.28 -3.53
C MET A 100 6.50 -4.42 -3.92
N ALA A 101 7.21 -3.30 -4.02
CA ALA A 101 8.64 -3.24 -4.30
C ALA A 101 9.31 -2.15 -3.45
N LEU A 102 10.63 -2.14 -3.41
CA LEU A 102 11.41 -1.00 -2.93
C LEU A 102 11.69 -0.03 -4.07
N SER A 103 11.82 1.27 -3.76
CA SER A 103 12.32 2.26 -4.72
C SER A 103 13.72 1.87 -5.25
N GLY A 104 13.98 2.16 -6.54
CA GLY A 104 15.22 1.71 -7.19
C GLY A 104 16.50 2.21 -6.53
N ASP A 105 16.48 3.37 -5.88
CA ASP A 105 17.57 3.94 -5.09
C ASP A 105 17.85 3.17 -3.79
N GLN A 106 16.86 2.46 -3.24
CA GLN A 106 16.99 1.70 -2.01
C GLN A 106 17.11 0.18 -2.19
N ALA A 107 16.75 -0.37 -3.35
CA ALA A 107 16.90 -1.79 -3.64
C ALA A 107 18.38 -2.27 -3.47
N GLY A 108 19.35 -1.40 -3.74
CA GLY A 108 20.76 -1.65 -3.47
C GLY A 108 21.15 -1.61 -1.98
N THR A 109 20.42 -0.87 -1.16
CA THR A 109 20.63 -0.77 0.29
C THR A 109 20.02 -1.97 1.02
N TYR A 110 18.84 -2.44 0.56
CA TYR A 110 18.08 -3.55 1.13
C TYR A 110 17.84 -4.67 0.10
N PRO A 111 18.89 -5.29 -0.46
CA PRO A 111 18.72 -6.24 -1.57
C PRO A 111 17.95 -7.50 -1.18
N ASP A 112 18.13 -7.98 0.05
CA ASP A 112 17.46 -9.18 0.54
C ASP A 112 15.97 -8.91 0.81
N LEU A 113 15.63 -7.72 1.32
CA LEU A 113 14.23 -7.29 1.47
C LEU A 113 13.57 -7.06 0.11
N ALA A 114 14.27 -6.46 -0.85
CA ALA A 114 13.76 -6.28 -2.21
C ALA A 114 13.41 -7.64 -2.86
N ALA A 115 14.28 -8.64 -2.69
CA ALA A 115 14.02 -9.99 -3.17
C ALA A 115 12.83 -10.65 -2.46
N ALA A 116 12.69 -10.48 -1.14
CA ALA A 116 11.57 -11.03 -0.37
C ALA A 116 10.22 -10.41 -0.77
N LEU A 117 10.16 -9.09 -0.99
CA LEU A 117 8.96 -8.41 -1.46
C LEU A 117 8.59 -8.83 -2.89
N ALA A 118 9.58 -9.02 -3.76
CA ALA A 118 9.34 -9.52 -5.11
C ALA A 118 8.82 -10.97 -5.10
N GLU A 119 9.35 -11.85 -4.22
CA GLU A 119 8.86 -13.22 -4.05
C GLU A 119 7.41 -13.23 -3.51
N MET A 120 7.10 -12.42 -2.50
CA MET A 120 5.74 -12.24 -1.97
C MET A 120 4.78 -11.81 -3.08
N SER A 121 5.11 -10.72 -3.78
CA SER A 121 4.27 -10.17 -4.86
C SER A 121 4.08 -11.14 -6.02
N GLY A 122 5.14 -11.86 -6.41
CA GLY A 122 5.09 -12.85 -7.47
C GLY A 122 4.20 -14.04 -7.14
N ARG A 123 4.33 -14.60 -5.94
CA ARG A 123 3.48 -15.69 -5.44
C ARG A 123 2.01 -15.27 -5.38
N ASP A 124 1.73 -14.08 -4.85
CA ASP A 124 0.39 -13.57 -4.72
C ASP A 124 -0.26 -13.27 -6.08
N ALA A 125 0.51 -12.73 -7.02
CA ALA A 125 0.05 -12.53 -8.39
C ALA A 125 -0.29 -13.85 -9.10
N GLU A 126 0.51 -14.90 -8.91
CA GLU A 126 0.24 -16.23 -9.47
C GLU A 126 -1.05 -16.81 -8.89
N GLN A 127 -1.19 -16.78 -7.56
CA GLN A 127 -2.41 -17.24 -6.88
C GLN A 127 -3.66 -16.52 -7.38
N MET A 128 -3.64 -15.18 -7.46
CA MET A 128 -4.80 -14.39 -7.88
C MET A 128 -5.21 -14.70 -9.33
N LYS A 129 -4.22 -14.87 -10.22
CA LYS A 129 -4.47 -15.23 -11.62
C LYS A 129 -5.05 -16.64 -11.74
N GLU A 130 -4.51 -17.62 -11.01
CA GLU A 130 -5.02 -18.99 -11.03
C GLU A 130 -6.47 -19.04 -10.55
N GLU A 131 -6.80 -18.32 -9.48
CA GLU A 131 -8.15 -18.25 -8.96
C GLU A 131 -9.11 -17.57 -9.94
N TYR A 132 -8.72 -16.43 -10.53
CA TYR A 132 -9.51 -15.75 -11.55
C TYR A 132 -9.79 -16.65 -12.78
N GLU A 133 -8.77 -17.30 -13.32
CA GLU A 133 -8.92 -18.22 -14.46
C GLU A 133 -9.82 -19.42 -14.12
N LYS A 134 -9.77 -19.93 -12.88
CA LYS A 134 -10.63 -21.03 -12.43
C LYS A 134 -12.13 -20.71 -12.55
N TYR A 135 -12.51 -19.46 -12.32
CA TYR A 135 -13.92 -19.04 -12.35
C TYR A 135 -14.36 -18.41 -13.67
N LYS A 136 -13.48 -18.28 -14.64
CA LYS A 136 -13.71 -17.60 -15.91
C LYS A 136 -14.88 -18.19 -16.71
N ASP A 137 -14.90 -19.53 -16.89
CA ASP A 137 -15.95 -20.22 -17.60
C ASP A 137 -17.30 -20.10 -16.85
N THR A 138 -17.28 -20.22 -15.52
CA THR A 138 -18.46 -20.04 -14.68
C THR A 138 -19.04 -18.62 -14.82
N ALA A 139 -18.21 -17.58 -14.83
CA ALA A 139 -18.64 -16.20 -15.02
C ALA A 139 -19.26 -15.98 -16.42
N LEU A 140 -18.72 -16.65 -17.46
CA LEU A 140 -19.25 -16.56 -18.82
C LEU A 140 -20.55 -17.37 -19.04
N GLU A 141 -20.75 -18.45 -18.31
CA GLU A 141 -21.91 -19.36 -18.49
C GLU A 141 -23.09 -19.00 -17.56
N SER A 142 -22.83 -18.33 -16.43
CA SER A 142 -23.86 -17.98 -15.44
C SER A 142 -24.76 -16.84 -15.94
N ASP A 143 -26.06 -17.07 -16.02
CA ASP A 143 -27.02 -16.02 -16.35
C ASP A 143 -27.22 -14.98 -15.22
N GLU A 144 -26.61 -15.22 -14.05
CA GLU A 144 -26.71 -14.33 -12.88
C GLU A 144 -25.58 -13.29 -12.84
N THR A 145 -24.52 -13.45 -13.64
CA THR A 145 -23.40 -12.51 -13.71
C THR A 145 -23.59 -11.42 -14.76
N GLY A 146 -22.98 -10.26 -14.57
CA GLY A 146 -23.00 -9.11 -15.47
C GLY A 146 -23.57 -7.85 -14.84
N ASP A 147 -23.61 -6.76 -15.59
CA ASP A 147 -23.99 -5.42 -15.09
C ASP A 147 -25.40 -5.35 -14.48
N GLU A 148 -26.34 -6.21 -14.94
CA GLU A 148 -27.71 -6.30 -14.38
C GLU A 148 -27.82 -7.31 -13.22
N GLY A 149 -26.78 -8.12 -12.98
CA GLY A 149 -26.71 -9.13 -11.95
C GLY A 149 -25.63 -8.82 -10.92
N TYR A 150 -24.67 -9.76 -10.74
CA TYR A 150 -23.50 -9.53 -9.95
C TYR A 150 -22.22 -9.72 -10.79
N VAL A 151 -21.17 -9.01 -10.44
CA VAL A 151 -19.82 -9.19 -11.04
C VAL A 151 -19.00 -10.07 -10.11
N MET A 152 -18.44 -11.17 -10.62
CA MET A 152 -17.46 -11.94 -9.85
C MET A 152 -16.24 -11.05 -9.63
N ARG A 153 -15.77 -10.97 -8.37
CA ARG A 153 -14.69 -10.06 -7.98
C ARG A 153 -13.62 -10.80 -7.22
N PHE A 154 -12.38 -10.55 -7.61
CA PHE A 154 -11.18 -11.08 -6.97
C PHE A 154 -10.24 -9.91 -6.69
N GLU A 155 -10.04 -9.61 -5.42
CA GLU A 155 -9.22 -8.47 -5.01
C GLU A 155 -8.17 -8.92 -3.97
N LYS A 156 -6.95 -8.42 -4.10
CA LYS A 156 -5.90 -8.59 -3.10
C LYS A 156 -5.14 -7.27 -2.96
N LYS A 157 -5.44 -6.53 -1.90
CA LYS A 157 -4.88 -5.22 -1.63
C LYS A 157 -3.81 -5.29 -0.56
N TYR A 158 -2.76 -4.49 -0.73
CA TYR A 158 -1.70 -4.36 0.27
C TYR A 158 -1.82 -3.05 1.04
N THR A 159 -1.55 -3.12 2.34
CA THR A 159 -1.30 -1.96 3.18
C THR A 159 -0.03 -2.18 3.99
N VAL A 160 0.67 -1.09 4.26
CA VAL A 160 1.88 -1.11 5.08
C VAL A 160 1.47 -0.88 6.52
N GLY A 161 1.59 -1.92 7.34
CA GLY A 161 1.37 -1.83 8.79
C GLY A 161 2.54 -1.17 9.51
N ARG A 162 3.77 -1.45 9.03
CA ARG A 162 5.03 -0.91 9.54
C ARG A 162 6.10 -0.93 8.45
N ALA A 163 6.92 0.11 8.38
CA ALA A 163 8.11 0.14 7.53
C ALA A 163 9.17 1.01 8.21
N ASP A 164 10.15 0.40 8.87
CA ASP A 164 11.29 1.07 9.47
C ASP A 164 12.59 0.28 9.22
N ASP A 165 13.71 0.74 9.77
CA ASP A 165 15.03 0.13 9.60
C ASP A 165 15.17 -1.26 10.27
N LYS A 166 14.15 -1.72 11.00
CA LYS A 166 14.12 -2.98 11.73
C LYS A 166 13.17 -3.98 11.08
N ALA A 167 11.97 -3.53 10.71
CA ALA A 167 10.93 -4.42 10.22
C ALA A 167 10.06 -3.76 9.13
N VAL A 168 9.58 -4.60 8.20
CA VAL A 168 8.53 -4.26 7.24
C VAL A 168 7.38 -5.24 7.43
N SER A 169 6.18 -4.72 7.67
CA SER A 169 4.95 -5.50 7.82
C SER A 169 3.98 -5.11 6.73
N ILE A 170 3.70 -6.03 5.83
CA ILE A 170 2.73 -5.87 4.75
C ILE A 170 1.47 -6.63 5.11
N ARG A 171 0.37 -5.92 5.26
CA ARG A 171 -0.95 -6.51 5.44
C ARG A 171 -1.58 -6.73 4.08
N THR A 172 -2.27 -7.84 3.92
CA THR A 172 -2.98 -8.23 2.70
C THR A 172 -4.45 -8.28 3.00
N HIS A 173 -5.26 -7.50 2.30
CA HIS A 173 -6.71 -7.63 2.34
C HIS A 173 -7.18 -8.39 1.09
N TYR A 174 -7.72 -9.58 1.30
CA TYR A 174 -8.24 -10.43 0.24
C TYR A 174 -9.76 -10.40 0.23
N VAL A 175 -10.34 -10.27 -0.96
CA VAL A 175 -11.79 -10.34 -1.19
C VAL A 175 -12.05 -11.24 -2.39
N SER A 176 -13.00 -12.18 -2.25
CA SER A 176 -13.57 -12.89 -3.38
C SER A 176 -15.10 -12.88 -3.33
N MET A 177 -15.71 -12.63 -4.49
CA MET A 177 -17.15 -12.68 -4.69
C MET A 177 -17.43 -13.54 -5.92
N THR A 178 -17.82 -14.79 -5.71
CA THR A 178 -18.03 -15.78 -6.77
C THR A 178 -19.50 -16.21 -6.89
N GLY A 179 -20.40 -15.52 -6.21
CA GLY A 179 -21.82 -15.82 -6.12
C GLY A 179 -22.24 -16.24 -4.71
N GLY A 180 -23.54 -16.54 -4.54
CA GLY A 180 -24.11 -16.91 -3.25
C GLY A 180 -24.58 -15.72 -2.42
N ALA A 181 -24.79 -15.94 -1.12
CA ALA A 181 -25.39 -14.94 -0.23
C ALA A 181 -24.45 -13.80 0.18
N HIS A 182 -23.15 -14.01 0.13
CA HIS A 182 -22.10 -13.03 0.48
C HIS A 182 -20.75 -13.45 -0.12
N GLY A 183 -19.81 -12.50 -0.22
CA GLY A 183 -18.43 -12.75 -0.54
C GLY A 183 -17.64 -13.31 0.64
N PHE A 184 -16.39 -13.61 0.39
CA PHE A 184 -15.41 -14.00 1.40
C PHE A 184 -14.31 -12.94 1.47
N SER A 185 -13.91 -12.55 2.69
CA SER A 185 -12.81 -11.62 2.90
C SER A 185 -12.01 -11.99 4.14
N PHE A 186 -10.72 -11.70 4.13
CA PHE A 186 -9.85 -11.83 5.29
C PHE A 186 -8.62 -10.93 5.17
N THR A 187 -8.02 -10.62 6.31
CA THR A 187 -6.72 -9.96 6.38
C THR A 187 -5.62 -10.97 6.70
N GLY A 188 -4.62 -11.04 5.81
CA GLY A 188 -3.35 -11.69 6.06
C GLY A 188 -2.27 -10.66 6.37
N ALA A 189 -1.08 -11.12 6.77
CA ALA A 189 0.10 -10.26 6.83
C ALA A 189 1.39 -11.06 6.73
N GLU A 190 2.41 -10.45 6.12
CA GLU A 190 3.78 -10.94 6.11
C GLU A 190 4.69 -9.90 6.74
N ASN A 191 5.52 -10.36 7.67
CA ASN A 191 6.42 -9.51 8.44
C ASN A 191 7.85 -9.88 8.09
N PHE A 192 8.65 -8.91 7.72
CA PHE A 192 10.03 -9.11 7.30
C PHE A 192 10.98 -8.38 8.23
N ASP A 193 12.10 -9.01 8.55
CA ASP A 193 13.27 -8.30 9.06
C ASP A 193 13.81 -7.42 7.93
N ALA A 194 13.81 -6.10 8.12
CA ALA A 194 14.14 -5.15 7.07
C ALA A 194 15.61 -5.30 6.59
N ARG A 195 16.52 -5.72 7.47
CA ARG A 195 17.95 -5.84 7.17
C ARG A 195 18.33 -7.10 6.42
N THR A 196 17.58 -8.18 6.65
CA THR A 196 17.91 -9.52 6.12
C THR A 196 16.88 -10.05 5.12
N GLY A 197 15.74 -9.37 4.97
CA GLY A 197 14.62 -9.86 4.16
C GLY A 197 13.94 -11.13 4.69
N LYS A 198 14.36 -11.61 5.88
CA LYS A 198 13.79 -12.84 6.46
C LYS A 198 12.32 -12.64 6.80
N LEU A 199 11.47 -13.56 6.33
CA LEU A 199 10.10 -13.66 6.79
C LEU A 199 10.08 -14.09 8.27
N LEU A 200 9.45 -13.28 9.12
CA LEU A 200 9.38 -13.46 10.56
C LEU A 200 8.26 -14.43 10.95
N ALA A 201 8.57 -15.38 11.80
CA ALA A 201 7.59 -16.17 12.53
C ALA A 201 7.29 -15.52 13.89
N LEU A 202 6.14 -15.84 14.50
CA LEU A 202 5.79 -15.33 15.82
C LEU A 202 6.84 -15.72 16.88
N SER A 203 7.49 -16.88 16.73
CA SER A 203 8.59 -17.34 17.57
C SER A 203 9.88 -16.52 17.44
N ASP A 204 10.04 -15.73 16.35
CA ASP A 204 11.21 -14.85 16.21
C ASP A 204 11.07 -13.58 17.06
N ILE A 205 9.84 -13.20 17.40
CA ILE A 205 9.53 -11.99 18.18
C ILE A 205 9.04 -12.28 19.60
N SER A 206 8.61 -13.52 19.88
CA SER A 206 8.16 -13.91 21.21
C SER A 206 8.91 -15.15 21.71
N PRO A 207 9.55 -15.09 22.91
CA PRO A 207 10.19 -16.25 23.52
C PRO A 207 9.18 -17.28 24.03
N ASP A 208 7.92 -16.88 24.21
CA ASP A 208 6.81 -17.72 24.68
C ASP A 208 5.55 -17.41 23.86
N PRO A 209 5.42 -17.99 22.64
CA PRO A 209 4.22 -17.79 21.83
C PRO A 209 2.92 -18.21 22.52
N ALA A 210 2.95 -19.22 23.39
CA ALA A 210 1.75 -19.67 24.10
C ALA A 210 1.24 -18.58 25.06
N ALA A 211 2.12 -17.97 25.85
CA ALA A 211 1.75 -16.85 26.72
C ALA A 211 1.30 -15.61 25.94
N LEU A 212 1.88 -15.38 24.74
CA LEU A 212 1.45 -14.32 23.84
C LEU A 212 0.01 -14.56 23.34
N LEU A 213 -0.32 -15.79 22.93
CA LEU A 213 -1.68 -16.17 22.51
C LEU A 213 -2.67 -16.07 23.69
N ASP A 214 -2.27 -16.43 24.91
CA ASP A 214 -3.10 -16.24 26.11
C ASP A 214 -3.45 -14.76 26.32
N ARG A 215 -2.47 -13.87 26.15
CA ARG A 215 -2.69 -12.42 26.26
C ARG A 215 -3.62 -11.91 25.14
N ALA A 216 -3.40 -12.34 23.89
CA ALA A 216 -4.23 -11.98 22.75
C ALA A 216 -5.69 -12.42 22.92
N CYS A 217 -5.92 -13.67 23.33
CA CYS A 217 -7.26 -14.18 23.62
C CYS A 217 -7.94 -13.41 24.75
N GLY A 218 -7.19 -13.03 25.78
CA GLY A 218 -7.70 -12.21 26.87
C GLY A 218 -8.14 -10.82 26.43
N SER A 219 -7.35 -10.14 25.62
CA SER A 219 -7.70 -8.82 25.06
C SER A 219 -8.89 -8.90 24.12
N LEU A 220 -8.91 -9.90 23.21
CA LEU A 220 -10.02 -10.11 22.29
C LEU A 220 -11.34 -10.42 23.02
N LYS A 221 -11.31 -11.30 24.01
CA LYS A 221 -12.50 -11.63 24.81
C LYS A 221 -13.09 -10.40 25.47
N LYS A 222 -12.23 -9.58 26.09
CA LYS A 222 -12.64 -8.31 26.71
C LYS A 222 -13.26 -7.37 25.67
N TRP A 223 -12.61 -7.18 24.54
CA TRP A 223 -13.10 -6.32 23.44
C TRP A 223 -14.48 -6.79 22.94
N CYS A 224 -14.67 -8.11 22.74
CA CYS A 224 -15.94 -8.68 22.32
C CYS A 224 -17.04 -8.49 23.37
N GLU A 225 -16.72 -8.65 24.66
CA GLU A 225 -17.67 -8.43 25.77
C GLU A 225 -18.13 -6.97 25.84
N GLU A 226 -17.21 -6.00 25.72
CA GLU A 226 -17.49 -4.56 25.76
C GLU A 226 -18.39 -4.10 24.60
N ARG A 227 -18.21 -4.70 23.41
CA ARG A 227 -18.97 -4.36 22.20
C ARG A 227 -20.15 -5.31 21.88
N ASN A 228 -20.41 -6.27 22.77
CA ASN A 228 -21.45 -7.30 22.61
C ASN A 228 -21.30 -8.09 21.29
N VAL A 229 -20.07 -8.41 20.90
CA VAL A 229 -19.75 -9.26 19.75
C VAL A 229 -19.73 -10.72 20.19
N GLY A 230 -20.50 -11.58 19.51
CA GLY A 230 -20.62 -13.00 19.86
C GLY A 230 -19.47 -13.83 19.32
N LEU A 231 -18.71 -14.51 20.20
CA LEU A 231 -17.81 -15.60 19.86
C LEU A 231 -18.57 -16.93 19.82
N TYR A 232 -18.08 -17.95 19.08
CA TYR A 232 -18.71 -19.27 19.07
C TYR A 232 -18.72 -19.90 20.48
N ASP A 233 -17.57 -19.92 21.13
CA ASP A 233 -17.43 -20.38 22.52
C ASP A 233 -16.28 -19.61 23.19
N PRO A 234 -16.61 -18.63 24.04
CA PRO A 234 -15.59 -17.87 24.75
C PRO A 234 -14.71 -18.72 25.71
N ASP A 235 -15.18 -19.88 26.16
CA ASP A 235 -14.42 -20.72 27.10
C ASP A 235 -13.39 -21.60 26.37
N THR A 236 -13.60 -21.90 25.07
CA THR A 236 -12.66 -22.66 24.22
C THR A 236 -11.91 -21.78 23.22
N LEU A 237 -12.09 -20.46 23.25
CA LEU A 237 -11.41 -19.52 22.34
C LEU A 237 -9.89 -19.76 22.28
N ARG A 238 -9.27 -19.98 23.43
CA ARG A 238 -7.82 -20.19 23.52
C ARG A 238 -7.38 -21.46 22.78
N ASP A 239 -8.13 -22.55 22.93
CA ASP A 239 -7.85 -23.82 22.27
C ASP A 239 -8.02 -23.69 20.75
N SER A 240 -9.06 -22.99 20.28
CA SER A 240 -9.27 -22.71 18.87
C SER A 240 -8.14 -21.86 18.27
N VAL A 241 -7.67 -20.84 18.98
CA VAL A 241 -6.54 -20.00 18.52
C VAL A 241 -5.23 -20.78 18.50
N GLU A 242 -5.01 -21.70 19.47
CA GLU A 242 -3.84 -22.59 19.48
C GLU A 242 -3.85 -23.55 18.27
N GLU A 243 -5.00 -24.13 17.96
CA GLU A 243 -5.16 -25.00 16.79
C GLU A 243 -4.82 -24.23 15.49
N ILE A 244 -5.37 -23.02 15.31
CA ILE A 244 -5.05 -22.15 14.17
C ILE A 244 -3.53 -21.86 14.10
N TYR A 245 -2.90 -21.61 15.23
CA TYR A 245 -1.45 -21.36 15.30
C TYR A 245 -0.62 -22.60 14.98
N GLU A 246 -0.96 -23.77 15.53
CA GLU A 246 -0.24 -25.04 15.32
C GLU A 246 -0.36 -25.51 13.86
N GLU A 247 -1.49 -25.24 13.21
CA GLU A 247 -1.71 -25.49 11.79
C GLU A 247 -0.95 -24.52 10.87
N GLY A 248 -0.37 -23.46 11.44
CA GLY A 248 0.35 -22.41 10.68
C GLY A 248 -0.57 -21.43 9.97
N ASN A 249 -1.84 -21.36 10.38
CA ASN A 249 -2.88 -20.53 9.74
C ASN A 249 -3.11 -19.19 10.47
N LEU A 250 -2.38 -18.90 11.54
CA LEU A 250 -2.52 -17.65 12.28
C LEU A 250 -1.94 -16.48 11.48
N ASN A 251 -2.80 -15.59 11.07
CA ASN A 251 -2.40 -14.32 10.46
C ASN A 251 -2.07 -13.29 11.55
N TRP A 252 -0.92 -12.63 11.44
CA TRP A 252 -0.50 -11.62 12.40
C TRP A 252 0.38 -10.56 11.74
N ALA A 253 0.25 -9.31 12.19
CA ALA A 253 1.07 -8.18 11.73
C ALA A 253 1.90 -7.61 12.89
N LEU A 254 3.12 -7.18 12.57
CA LEU A 254 3.98 -6.41 13.45
C LEU A 254 3.66 -4.93 13.24
N ASP A 255 3.09 -4.30 14.27
CA ASP A 255 2.74 -2.88 14.27
C ASP A 255 3.84 -2.03 14.94
N PRO A 256 3.80 -0.70 14.83
CA PRO A 256 4.76 0.18 15.50
C PRO A 256 4.78 0.08 17.04
N ASP A 257 3.66 -0.32 17.64
CA ASP A 257 3.41 -0.33 19.09
C ASP A 257 3.11 -1.72 19.66
N GLY A 258 3.00 -2.76 18.81
CA GLY A 258 2.60 -4.10 19.23
C GLY A 258 2.43 -5.07 18.08
N ILE A 259 1.56 -6.05 18.27
CA ILE A 259 1.12 -6.96 17.22
C ILE A 259 -0.40 -6.99 17.13
N SER A 260 -0.89 -7.26 15.91
CA SER A 260 -2.29 -7.56 15.63
C SER A 260 -2.41 -8.99 15.11
N LEU A 261 -3.36 -9.78 15.65
CA LEU A 261 -3.71 -11.10 15.16
C LEU A 261 -5.09 -11.02 14.51
N PHE A 262 -5.21 -11.50 13.28
CA PHE A 262 -6.43 -11.41 12.48
C PHE A 262 -7.15 -12.75 12.43
N PHE A 263 -8.45 -12.71 12.64
CA PHE A 263 -9.33 -13.87 12.60
C PHE A 263 -10.43 -13.65 11.56
N ALA A 264 -10.33 -14.36 10.45
CA ALA A 264 -11.30 -14.31 9.37
C ALA A 264 -12.73 -14.64 9.86
N PRO A 265 -13.77 -14.17 9.19
CA PRO A 265 -15.14 -14.62 9.46
C PRO A 265 -15.23 -16.14 9.49
N TYR A 266 -16.02 -16.69 10.40
CA TYR A 266 -16.20 -18.11 10.68
C TYR A 266 -15.04 -18.82 11.42
N SER A 267 -13.87 -18.22 11.61
CA SER A 267 -12.78 -18.90 12.31
C SER A 267 -13.06 -19.07 13.81
N ILE A 268 -13.46 -18.02 14.49
CA ILE A 268 -13.75 -18.01 15.95
C ILE A 268 -15.12 -17.40 16.31
N ALA A 269 -15.80 -16.82 15.33
CA ALA A 269 -17.06 -16.13 15.48
C ALA A 269 -17.95 -16.31 14.23
N PRO A 270 -19.29 -16.12 14.32
CA PRO A 270 -20.18 -16.13 13.16
C PRO A 270 -19.80 -15.05 12.13
N TYR A 271 -20.16 -15.26 10.86
CA TYR A 271 -19.93 -14.31 9.78
C TYR A 271 -20.38 -12.88 10.10
N ALA A 272 -21.50 -12.74 10.79
CA ALA A 272 -22.07 -11.44 11.18
C ALA A 272 -21.19 -10.64 12.16
N ALA A 273 -20.20 -11.28 12.80
CA ALA A 273 -19.20 -10.61 13.64
C ALA A 273 -18.11 -9.91 12.79
N GLY A 274 -18.02 -10.24 11.49
CA GLY A 274 -16.96 -9.77 10.64
C GLY A 274 -15.61 -10.41 10.94
N GLU A 275 -14.54 -9.77 10.50
CA GLU A 275 -13.18 -10.09 10.90
C GLU A 275 -12.92 -9.55 12.30
N LEU A 276 -12.26 -10.34 13.14
CA LEU A 276 -11.90 -9.94 14.50
C LEU A 276 -10.39 -9.75 14.62
N THR A 277 -9.98 -8.71 15.35
CA THR A 277 -8.56 -8.42 15.58
C THR A 277 -8.23 -8.44 17.07
N ALA A 278 -7.27 -9.29 17.46
CA ALA A 278 -6.70 -9.26 18.80
C ALA A 278 -5.40 -8.45 18.79
N ARG A 279 -5.23 -7.57 19.78
CA ARG A 279 -4.01 -6.77 19.93
C ARG A 279 -3.24 -7.11 21.19
N VAL A 280 -1.89 -7.08 21.07
CA VAL A 280 -0.97 -7.20 22.20
C VAL A 280 0.09 -6.10 22.07
N LEU A 281 0.03 -5.12 22.97
CA LEU A 281 0.94 -3.98 23.00
C LEU A 281 2.29 -4.34 23.63
N PHE A 282 3.38 -3.79 23.10
CA PHE A 282 4.73 -3.93 23.67
C PHE A 282 4.79 -3.35 25.09
N SER A 283 4.17 -2.17 25.31
CA SER A 283 4.15 -1.45 26.57
C SER A 283 3.46 -2.24 27.69
N GLU A 284 2.36 -2.92 27.38
CA GLU A 284 1.58 -3.68 28.35
C GLU A 284 2.14 -5.07 28.64
N SER A 285 2.99 -5.60 27.79
CA SER A 285 3.45 -6.98 27.85
C SER A 285 4.95 -7.14 27.59
N PRO A 286 5.82 -6.38 28.28
CA PRO A 286 7.26 -6.28 27.96
C PRO A 286 8.01 -7.61 28.08
N GLY A 287 7.48 -8.59 28.80
CA GLY A 287 8.08 -9.93 28.93
C GLY A 287 7.69 -10.92 27.85
N LEU A 288 6.72 -10.60 27.00
CA LEU A 288 6.24 -11.47 25.93
C LEU A 288 6.99 -11.27 24.61
N PHE A 289 7.82 -10.25 24.52
CA PHE A 289 8.51 -9.86 23.29
C PHE A 289 10.03 -9.90 23.47
N THR A 290 10.72 -10.12 22.36
CA THR A 290 12.19 -10.11 22.28
C THR A 290 12.66 -9.42 21.00
N GLY A 291 13.90 -8.92 21.04
CA GLY A 291 14.48 -8.22 19.90
C GLY A 291 14.22 -6.71 19.87
N ASP A 292 15.03 -5.98 19.12
CA ASP A 292 14.96 -4.52 19.00
C ASP A 292 13.77 -4.03 18.16
N MET A 293 13.22 -4.90 17.33
CA MET A 293 12.01 -4.63 16.54
C MET A 293 10.72 -4.61 17.38
N CYS A 294 10.76 -5.15 18.62
CA CYS A 294 9.61 -5.21 19.54
C CYS A 294 9.65 -4.06 20.56
N SER A 295 10.00 -2.89 20.14
CA SER A 295 9.93 -1.64 20.90
C SER A 295 9.05 -0.64 20.20
N GLN A 296 8.31 0.15 20.97
CA GLN A 296 7.51 1.24 20.41
C GLN A 296 8.42 2.20 19.62
N ALA A 297 8.00 2.53 18.41
CA ALA A 297 8.71 3.48 17.57
C ALA A 297 8.34 4.91 17.96
N ASP A 298 9.36 5.80 18.06
CA ASP A 298 9.14 7.22 18.35
C ASP A 298 8.51 7.96 17.15
N THR A 299 8.75 7.46 15.94
CA THR A 299 8.15 7.97 14.70
C THR A 299 7.79 6.79 13.82
N TRP A 300 6.66 6.89 13.13
CA TRP A 300 6.21 5.83 12.25
C TRP A 300 5.22 6.35 11.21
N GLY A 301 5.13 5.62 10.09
CA GLY A 301 4.12 5.83 9.07
C GLY A 301 3.55 4.49 8.63
N ARG A 302 2.28 4.50 8.25
CA ARG A 302 1.56 3.33 7.74
C ARG A 302 0.50 3.76 6.74
N SER A 303 0.17 2.87 5.80
CA SER A 303 -0.98 3.08 4.92
C SER A 303 -2.22 2.39 5.48
N LEU A 304 -3.39 2.92 5.13
CA LEU A 304 -4.69 2.33 5.43
C LEU A 304 -5.41 2.02 4.12
N TYR A 305 -6.13 0.92 4.11
CA TYR A 305 -7.16 0.65 3.11
C TYR A 305 -8.53 0.98 3.71
N GLU A 306 -9.50 1.39 2.90
CA GLU A 306 -10.85 1.72 3.38
C GLU A 306 -11.42 0.56 4.22
N TRP A 307 -12.03 0.89 5.34
CA TRP A 307 -12.63 -0.04 6.33
C TRP A 307 -11.65 -0.93 7.09
N GLN A 308 -10.34 -0.80 6.85
CA GLN A 308 -9.36 -1.46 7.70
C GLN A 308 -9.07 -0.63 8.95
N SER A 309 -8.99 -1.32 10.09
CA SER A 309 -8.61 -0.67 11.34
C SER A 309 -7.11 -0.56 11.51
N ALA A 310 -6.66 0.61 11.92
CA ALA A 310 -5.36 0.87 12.52
C ALA A 310 -5.57 1.27 13.98
N PHE A 311 -4.50 1.25 14.76
CA PHE A 311 -4.55 1.62 16.15
C PHE A 311 -3.38 2.54 16.49
N ALA A 312 -3.62 3.57 17.26
CA ALA A 312 -2.60 4.49 17.77
C ALA A 312 -3.11 5.16 19.04
N ASP A 313 -2.23 5.36 20.01
CA ASP A 313 -2.51 6.18 21.19
C ASP A 313 -2.51 7.66 20.76
N LEU A 314 -3.69 8.22 20.51
CA LEU A 314 -3.88 9.56 19.96
C LEU A 314 -3.91 10.64 21.05
N ASP A 315 -4.37 10.31 22.23
CA ASP A 315 -4.53 11.28 23.34
C ASP A 315 -3.44 11.16 24.43
N GLY A 316 -2.57 10.15 24.31
CA GLY A 316 -1.43 9.94 25.19
C GLY A 316 -1.80 9.29 26.52
N ASP A 317 -2.95 8.63 26.62
CA ASP A 317 -3.39 7.94 27.83
C ASP A 317 -2.82 6.52 27.99
N GLY A 318 -2.17 6.01 26.95
CA GLY A 318 -1.54 4.68 26.88
C GLY A 318 -2.47 3.59 26.36
N SER A 319 -3.72 3.92 26.00
CA SER A 319 -4.68 3.02 25.35
C SER A 319 -4.86 3.46 23.91
N PRO A 320 -4.54 2.62 22.91
CA PRO A 320 -4.65 3.04 21.52
C PRO A 320 -6.11 3.05 21.06
N GLU A 321 -6.51 4.16 20.43
CA GLU A 321 -7.77 4.31 19.71
C GLU A 321 -7.77 3.50 18.42
N GLU A 322 -8.94 2.98 18.06
CA GLU A 322 -9.18 2.35 16.76
C GLU A 322 -9.48 3.41 15.70
N ILE A 323 -8.72 3.42 14.61
CA ILE A 323 -8.84 4.39 13.52
C ILE A 323 -9.20 3.64 12.25
N SER A 324 -10.27 4.05 11.56
CA SER A 324 -10.56 3.58 10.22
C SER A 324 -11.03 4.70 9.31
N VAL A 325 -10.93 4.47 8.01
CA VAL A 325 -11.30 5.43 6.97
C VAL A 325 -12.26 4.77 6.00
N ALA A 326 -13.25 5.52 5.56
CA ALA A 326 -14.17 5.13 4.50
C ALA A 326 -14.48 6.31 3.59
N SER A 327 -15.07 6.05 2.45
CA SER A 327 -15.59 7.10 1.57
C SER A 327 -17.03 6.81 1.15
N ASP A 328 -17.84 7.86 1.06
CA ASP A 328 -19.11 7.80 0.33
C ASP A 328 -18.83 8.06 -1.14
N ARG A 329 -19.33 7.18 -2.01
CA ARG A 329 -19.14 7.26 -3.45
C ARG A 329 -20.49 7.38 -4.17
N ASP A 330 -20.47 8.03 -5.33
CA ASP A 330 -21.63 8.10 -6.22
C ASP A 330 -21.72 6.89 -7.17
N GLU A 331 -22.69 6.91 -8.08
CA GLU A 331 -22.91 5.87 -9.09
C GLU A 331 -21.75 5.72 -10.11
N TYR A 332 -20.81 6.64 -10.15
CA TYR A 332 -19.60 6.64 -11.00
C TYR A 332 -18.34 6.27 -10.21
N ASP A 333 -18.50 5.75 -9.00
CA ASP A 333 -17.41 5.42 -8.07
C ASP A 333 -16.55 6.62 -7.65
N THR A 334 -17.13 7.82 -7.70
CA THR A 334 -16.49 9.07 -7.31
C THR A 334 -16.65 9.31 -5.81
N VAL A 335 -15.54 9.52 -5.11
CA VAL A 335 -15.55 9.93 -3.70
C VAL A 335 -16.21 11.32 -3.59
N ASN A 336 -17.27 11.44 -2.81
CA ASN A 336 -17.95 12.69 -2.49
C ASN A 336 -17.79 13.10 -1.04
N ARG A 337 -17.42 12.16 -0.18
CA ARG A 337 -17.21 12.39 1.24
C ARG A 337 -16.15 11.44 1.78
N LEU A 338 -15.25 11.98 2.59
CA LEU A 338 -14.31 11.22 3.41
C LEU A 338 -14.90 11.06 4.81
N CYS A 339 -14.95 9.83 5.32
CA CYS A 339 -15.38 9.50 6.68
C CYS A 339 -14.17 8.96 7.45
N ILE A 340 -13.88 9.56 8.59
CA ILE A 340 -12.82 9.14 9.51
C ILE A 340 -13.51 8.67 10.78
N TYR A 341 -13.20 7.46 11.23
CA TYR A 341 -13.71 6.88 12.46
C TYR A 341 -12.59 6.78 13.46
N ILE A 342 -12.85 7.25 14.68
CA ILE A 342 -11.96 7.10 15.84
C ILE A 342 -12.81 6.48 16.94
N ASP A 343 -12.55 5.23 17.27
CA ASP A 343 -13.42 4.37 18.07
C ASP A 343 -14.88 4.38 17.52
N ASP A 344 -15.84 4.78 18.36
CA ASP A 344 -17.26 4.88 17.98
C ASP A 344 -17.66 6.26 17.42
N GLN A 345 -16.70 7.17 17.18
CA GLN A 345 -16.98 8.52 16.69
C GLN A 345 -16.71 8.62 15.19
N GLU A 346 -17.66 9.17 14.46
CA GLU A 346 -17.56 9.45 13.02
C GLU A 346 -17.33 10.92 12.77
N TYR A 347 -16.34 11.23 11.92
CA TYR A 347 -16.02 12.57 11.42
C TYR A 347 -16.13 12.57 9.90
N THR A 348 -16.96 13.47 9.34
CA THR A 348 -17.24 13.50 7.91
C THR A 348 -16.81 14.81 7.27
N PHE A 349 -16.20 14.71 6.08
CA PHE A 349 -15.68 15.84 5.32
C PHE A 349 -16.08 15.73 3.86
N ASP A 350 -16.75 16.74 3.31
CA ASP A 350 -17.07 16.77 1.89
C ASP A 350 -15.77 16.96 1.09
N LYS A 351 -15.34 15.90 0.41
CA LYS A 351 -14.10 15.82 -0.37
C LYS A 351 -14.38 15.08 -1.68
N TYR A 352 -13.73 15.51 -2.75
CA TYR A 352 -13.99 15.00 -4.09
C TYR A 352 -12.73 14.35 -4.69
N GLY A 353 -12.89 13.17 -5.31
CA GLY A 353 -11.83 12.48 -6.03
C GLY A 353 -12.28 11.17 -6.65
N TYR A 354 -11.49 10.63 -7.56
CA TYR A 354 -11.73 9.33 -8.21
C TYR A 354 -11.03 8.18 -7.50
N GLY A 355 -9.94 8.45 -6.81
CA GLY A 355 -9.18 7.50 -6.00
C GLY A 355 -8.88 8.08 -4.63
N LEU A 356 -8.71 7.19 -3.66
CA LEU A 356 -8.36 7.55 -2.29
C LEU A 356 -7.22 6.65 -1.80
N ARG A 357 -6.14 7.26 -1.30
CA ARG A 357 -5.10 6.59 -0.52
C ARG A 357 -4.93 7.32 0.78
N THR A 358 -4.80 6.58 1.87
CA THR A 358 -4.68 7.18 3.19
C THR A 358 -3.46 6.68 3.94
N PHE A 359 -2.84 7.59 4.70
CA PHE A 359 -1.63 7.34 5.46
C PHE A 359 -1.76 7.94 6.85
N LEU A 360 -1.39 7.18 7.86
CA LEU A 360 -1.18 7.69 9.22
C LEU A 360 0.31 7.92 9.43
N LEU A 361 0.66 9.11 9.89
CA LEU A 361 2.03 9.53 10.19
C LEU A 361 2.12 10.00 11.63
N HIS A 362 3.00 9.40 12.40
CA HIS A 362 3.31 9.86 13.76
C HIS A 362 4.71 10.49 13.77
N GLY A 363 4.78 11.76 14.11
CA GLY A 363 6.01 12.53 14.11
C GLY A 363 6.70 12.59 15.47
N ALA A 364 7.98 12.96 15.49
CA ALA A 364 8.78 13.12 16.71
C ALA A 364 8.21 14.14 17.72
N GLY A 365 7.33 15.04 17.27
CA GLY A 365 6.58 15.97 18.12
C GLY A 365 5.37 15.37 18.84
N GLY A 366 5.10 14.08 18.67
CA GLY A 366 3.95 13.37 19.26
C GLY A 366 2.63 13.63 18.54
N LYS A 367 2.66 14.26 17.33
CA LYS A 367 1.47 14.42 16.50
C LYS A 367 1.21 13.21 15.63
N THR A 368 -0.05 12.80 15.58
CA THR A 368 -0.55 11.78 14.65
C THR A 368 -1.43 12.45 13.61
N MET A 369 -0.99 12.37 12.34
CA MET A 369 -1.65 12.99 11.21
C MET A 369 -2.24 11.91 10.29
N LEU A 370 -3.43 12.19 9.73
CA LEU A 370 -3.97 11.47 8.59
C LEU A 370 -3.77 12.29 7.32
N TYR A 371 -3.10 11.71 6.34
CA TYR A 371 -2.95 12.24 5.00
C TYR A 371 -3.84 11.44 4.06
N ALA A 372 -4.76 12.10 3.38
CA ALA A 372 -5.66 11.48 2.41
C ALA A 372 -5.36 12.06 1.01
N ASP A 373 -4.76 11.24 0.15
CA ASP A 373 -4.44 11.57 -1.23
C ASP A 373 -5.64 11.22 -2.12
N LEU A 374 -6.31 12.23 -2.63
CA LEU A 374 -7.43 12.16 -3.54
C LEU A 374 -6.97 12.46 -4.98
N THR A 375 -7.19 11.53 -5.88
CA THR A 375 -6.89 11.72 -7.31
C THR A 375 -8.05 12.43 -7.99
N GLY A 376 -7.78 13.50 -8.70
CA GLY A 376 -8.75 14.28 -9.48
C GLY A 376 -8.62 14.08 -10.99
N ASP A 377 -9.27 14.96 -11.76
CA ASP A 377 -9.16 14.99 -13.21
C ASP A 377 -7.71 15.18 -13.69
N ASN A 378 -7.35 14.55 -14.81
CA ASN A 378 -6.03 14.72 -15.44
C ASN A 378 -4.84 14.45 -14.51
N ASP A 379 -4.98 13.50 -13.59
CA ASP A 379 -3.94 13.13 -12.62
C ASP A 379 -3.52 14.30 -11.70
N TYR A 380 -4.44 15.23 -11.43
CA TYR A 380 -4.28 16.18 -10.34
C TYR A 380 -4.61 15.50 -9.02
N HIS A 381 -3.84 15.81 -8.01
CA HIS A 381 -4.01 15.29 -6.68
C HIS A 381 -4.34 16.40 -5.69
N SER A 382 -5.14 16.07 -4.68
CA SER A 382 -5.39 16.87 -3.49
C SER A 382 -5.02 16.05 -2.25
N LEU A 383 -3.98 16.48 -1.55
CA LEU A 383 -3.56 15.87 -0.29
C LEU A 383 -4.29 16.59 0.86
N GLU A 384 -5.31 15.95 1.39
CA GLU A 384 -6.10 16.43 2.51
C GLU A 384 -5.44 16.02 3.83
N ILE A 385 -5.24 16.95 4.74
CA ILE A 385 -4.46 16.75 5.97
C ILE A 385 -5.34 16.96 7.19
N PHE A 386 -5.34 15.98 8.09
CA PHE A 386 -6.09 15.99 9.33
C PHE A 386 -5.16 15.71 10.51
N ASP A 387 -5.32 16.47 11.60
CA ASP A 387 -4.67 16.20 12.89
C ASP A 387 -5.61 15.29 13.71
N LEU A 388 -5.14 14.11 14.09
CA LEU A 388 -5.86 13.15 14.93
C LEU A 388 -5.38 13.17 16.38
N SER A 389 -4.36 13.96 16.68
CA SER A 389 -3.81 14.07 18.05
C SER A 389 -4.89 14.59 19.02
N GLY A 390 -5.10 13.86 20.10
CA GLY A 390 -6.15 14.17 21.07
C GLY A 390 -7.49 13.45 20.82
N GLY A 391 -7.52 12.45 19.93
CA GLY A 391 -8.68 11.56 19.75
C GLY A 391 -9.84 12.15 18.94
N GLU A 392 -9.60 13.25 18.22
CA GLU A 392 -10.58 13.87 17.31
C GLU A 392 -9.96 14.11 15.93
N ALA A 393 -10.74 13.98 14.86
CA ALA A 393 -10.28 14.31 13.52
C ALA A 393 -10.51 15.80 13.22
N VAL A 394 -9.41 16.56 13.15
CA VAL A 394 -9.44 18.00 12.88
C VAL A 394 -8.82 18.27 11.51
N TYR A 395 -9.59 18.85 10.60
CA TYR A 395 -9.08 19.28 9.29
C TYR A 395 -8.05 20.41 9.45
N VAL A 396 -6.88 20.24 8.81
CA VAL A 396 -5.76 21.18 8.92
C VAL A 396 -5.58 21.98 7.63
N ASP A 397 -5.37 21.28 6.50
CA ASP A 397 -5.05 21.92 5.21
C ASP A 397 -5.32 20.99 4.02
N SER A 398 -5.25 21.55 2.82
CA SER A 398 -5.28 20.85 1.54
C SER A 398 -4.16 21.33 0.63
N LEU A 399 -3.35 20.42 0.13
CA LEU A 399 -2.24 20.72 -0.78
C LEU A 399 -2.55 20.17 -2.16
N GLN A 400 -2.23 20.94 -3.21
CA GLN A 400 -2.25 20.45 -4.61
C GLN A 400 -1.04 19.55 -4.87
N ALA A 401 -1.00 18.43 -4.21
CA ALA A 401 0.07 17.44 -4.23
C ALA A 401 -0.52 16.07 -3.89
N GLY A 402 0.21 15.00 -4.19
CA GLY A 402 -0.17 13.64 -3.83
C GLY A 402 1.03 12.71 -3.83
N CYS A 403 0.77 11.42 -3.80
CA CYS A 403 1.81 10.40 -3.92
C CYS A 403 2.53 10.50 -5.27
N SER A 404 3.84 10.31 -5.25
CA SER A 404 4.62 10.26 -6.49
C SER A 404 4.39 8.93 -7.21
N VAL A 405 4.09 8.99 -8.50
CA VAL A 405 4.03 7.82 -9.38
C VAL A 405 5.36 7.67 -10.10
N LEU A 406 6.00 6.53 -9.91
CA LEU A 406 7.26 6.17 -10.56
C LEU A 406 6.96 5.16 -11.68
N TYR A 407 7.62 5.32 -12.81
CA TYR A 407 7.53 4.39 -13.93
C TYR A 407 8.77 3.53 -13.98
N ASP A 408 8.58 2.23 -14.11
CA ASP A 408 9.64 1.29 -14.41
C ASP A 408 9.79 1.21 -15.93
N ASP A 409 10.91 1.68 -16.45
CA ASP A 409 11.21 1.75 -17.90
C ASP A 409 11.32 0.35 -18.54
N GLU A 410 11.65 -0.70 -17.75
CA GLU A 410 11.80 -2.06 -18.26
C GLU A 410 10.45 -2.78 -18.37
N THR A 411 9.58 -2.60 -17.38
CA THR A 411 8.27 -3.27 -17.29
C THR A 411 7.13 -2.41 -17.82
N ASN A 412 7.35 -1.10 -18.00
CA ASN A 412 6.33 -0.09 -18.28
C ASN A 412 5.17 -0.09 -17.25
N GLN A 413 5.48 -0.47 -16.01
CA GLN A 413 4.53 -0.45 -14.90
C GLN A 413 4.68 0.86 -14.12
N ALA A 414 3.53 1.41 -13.74
CA ALA A 414 3.47 2.55 -12.83
C ALA A 414 3.34 2.05 -11.38
N GLY A 415 4.18 2.57 -10.50
CA GLY A 415 4.12 2.31 -9.07
C GLY A 415 3.99 3.59 -8.27
N THR A 416 3.13 3.57 -7.25
CA THR A 416 2.95 4.70 -6.34
C THR A 416 3.92 4.59 -5.17
N CYS A 417 4.71 5.63 -4.95
CA CYS A 417 5.58 5.74 -3.79
C CYS A 417 4.74 6.06 -2.55
N LEU A 418 4.74 5.16 -1.56
CA LEU A 418 3.91 5.29 -0.37
C LEU A 418 4.51 6.28 0.64
N ILE A 419 3.64 7.00 1.37
CA ILE A 419 4.02 7.93 2.43
C ILE A 419 4.04 7.15 3.75
N THR A 420 5.16 6.47 4.05
CA THR A 420 5.31 5.60 5.24
C THR A 420 6.49 5.94 6.13
N ASP A 421 7.30 6.94 5.76
CA ASP A 421 8.41 7.47 6.57
C ASP A 421 8.16 8.95 6.90
N PRO A 422 7.79 9.30 8.14
CA PRO A 422 7.57 10.70 8.52
C PRO A 422 8.81 11.59 8.36
N SER A 423 10.01 11.02 8.38
CA SER A 423 11.27 11.76 8.24
C SER A 423 11.66 12.02 6.79
N SER A 424 11.13 11.22 5.84
CA SER A 424 11.49 11.34 4.42
C SER A 424 10.46 10.69 3.51
N PHE A 425 9.58 11.47 2.90
CA PHE A 425 8.60 10.99 1.92
C PHE A 425 8.56 11.87 0.67
N ILE A 426 8.03 11.34 -0.42
CA ILE A 426 8.01 12.02 -1.70
C ILE A 426 6.59 12.50 -2.01
N LEU A 427 6.45 13.80 -2.26
CA LEU A 427 5.24 14.39 -2.81
C LEU A 427 5.43 14.81 -4.25
N ALA A 428 4.47 14.45 -5.08
CA ALA A 428 4.40 14.86 -6.48
C ALA A 428 3.37 15.97 -6.68
N VAL A 429 3.65 16.79 -7.67
CA VAL A 429 2.75 17.82 -8.16
C VAL A 429 2.74 17.83 -9.68
N ARG A 430 1.68 18.33 -10.27
CA ARG A 430 1.62 18.57 -11.70
C ARG A 430 2.17 19.96 -12.00
N GLY A 431 3.25 20.02 -12.76
CA GLY A 431 3.84 21.26 -13.26
C GLY A 431 3.15 21.74 -14.53
N GLY A 432 3.22 23.03 -14.76
CA GLY A 432 2.62 23.66 -15.94
C GLY A 432 3.38 24.88 -16.41
N ASP A 433 4.63 25.08 -16.00
CA ASP A 433 5.40 26.30 -16.30
C ASP A 433 5.72 26.46 -17.76
N ILE A 434 6.21 25.39 -18.38
CA ILE A 434 6.63 25.35 -19.78
C ILE A 434 5.86 24.31 -20.60
N SER A 435 5.33 23.28 -19.93
CA SER A 435 4.56 22.18 -20.50
C SER A 435 3.78 21.54 -19.34
N THR A 436 2.88 20.58 -19.60
CA THR A 436 2.32 19.76 -18.55
C THR A 436 3.22 18.57 -18.28
N TYR A 437 3.67 18.38 -17.03
CA TYR A 437 4.57 17.30 -16.61
C TYR A 437 4.39 16.98 -15.14
N SER A 438 4.78 15.78 -14.72
CA SER A 438 4.80 15.37 -13.34
C SER A 438 6.19 15.62 -12.74
N MET A 439 6.24 16.15 -11.53
CA MET A 439 7.46 16.42 -10.80
C MET A 439 7.26 16.17 -9.31
N SER A 440 8.33 15.83 -8.61
CA SER A 440 8.28 15.48 -7.19
C SER A 440 9.42 16.10 -6.40
N ARG A 441 9.24 16.14 -5.10
CA ARG A 441 10.30 16.52 -4.14
C ARG A 441 10.19 15.73 -2.86
N VAL A 442 11.31 15.61 -2.15
CA VAL A 442 11.36 15.01 -0.82
C VAL A 442 10.86 16.01 0.21
N CYS A 443 10.04 15.53 1.14
CA CYS A 443 9.51 16.25 2.27
C CYS A 443 9.73 15.44 3.55
N HIS A 444 9.61 16.09 4.70
CA HIS A 444 9.45 15.45 6.00
C HIS A 444 8.25 16.06 6.74
N LEU A 445 7.75 15.37 7.77
CA LEU A 445 6.65 15.82 8.59
C LEU A 445 7.14 16.94 9.53
N GLY A 446 6.59 18.13 9.40
CA GLY A 446 6.87 19.28 10.27
C GLY A 446 6.24 19.13 11.66
N GLU A 447 6.68 19.95 12.62
CA GLU A 447 6.13 19.99 13.98
C GLU A 447 4.64 20.39 14.02
N ASP A 448 4.18 21.11 13.00
CA ASP A 448 2.77 21.50 12.81
C ASP A 448 1.93 20.40 12.11
N GLY A 449 2.56 19.33 11.68
CA GLY A 449 1.92 18.23 10.96
C GLY A 449 1.81 18.46 9.45
N LEU A 450 2.40 19.52 8.91
CA LEU A 450 2.43 19.80 7.48
C LEU A 450 3.73 19.28 6.83
N PRO A 451 3.71 18.94 5.52
CA PRO A 451 4.91 18.55 4.80
C PRO A 451 5.89 19.74 4.67
N VAL A 452 7.11 19.56 5.14
CA VAL A 452 8.22 20.50 4.97
C VAL A 452 9.14 20.01 3.87
N PRO A 453 9.30 20.74 2.75
CA PRO A 453 10.16 20.30 1.65
C PRO A 453 11.64 20.47 1.99
N GLU A 454 12.48 19.51 1.53
CA GLU A 454 13.94 19.58 1.67
C GLU A 454 14.61 20.53 0.67
N THR A 455 13.93 20.81 -0.45
CA THR A 455 14.43 21.68 -1.51
C THR A 455 13.39 22.72 -1.90
N ASP A 456 13.85 23.85 -2.45
CA ASP A 456 12.99 24.91 -3.03
C ASP A 456 12.58 24.61 -4.49
N TYR A 457 12.87 23.41 -4.97
CA TYR A 457 12.54 22.95 -6.31
C TYR A 457 12.01 21.51 -6.32
N TYR A 458 11.38 21.16 -7.43
CA TYR A 458 10.95 19.81 -7.77
C TYR A 458 11.83 19.22 -8.85
N THR A 459 11.99 17.90 -8.86
CA THR A 459 12.62 17.13 -9.92
C THR A 459 11.55 16.48 -10.79
N VAL A 460 11.73 16.49 -12.10
CA VAL A 460 10.81 15.85 -13.05
C VAL A 460 10.86 14.34 -12.88
N VAL A 461 9.69 13.71 -12.72
CA VAL A 461 9.56 12.29 -12.33
C VAL A 461 9.91 11.34 -13.46
N SER A 462 9.52 11.68 -14.71
CA SER A 462 9.81 10.84 -15.88
C SER A 462 10.71 11.57 -16.86
N GLY A 463 11.72 10.89 -17.39
CA GLY A 463 12.56 11.41 -18.46
C GLY A 463 11.76 11.62 -19.75
N GLY A 464 12.23 12.52 -20.58
CA GLY A 464 11.75 12.63 -21.96
C GLY A 464 10.94 13.87 -22.30
N TYR A 465 10.73 14.82 -21.41
CA TYR A 465 10.20 16.14 -21.79
C TYR A 465 11.31 16.92 -22.51
N GLN A 466 11.36 16.75 -23.83
CA GLN A 466 12.35 17.37 -24.70
C GLN A 466 11.72 18.46 -25.54
N PHE A 467 12.42 19.58 -25.65
CA PHE A 467 11.99 20.74 -26.40
C PHE A 467 13.06 21.15 -27.42
N THR A 468 12.67 21.43 -28.66
CA THR A 468 13.58 22.00 -29.66
C THR A 468 13.43 23.52 -29.67
N VAL A 469 14.53 24.22 -29.56
CA VAL A 469 14.54 25.70 -29.57
C VAL A 469 14.22 26.23 -30.96
N LEU A 470 13.09 26.91 -31.12
CA LEU A 470 12.64 27.57 -32.33
C LEU A 470 13.21 28.98 -32.47
N THR A 471 13.26 29.69 -31.36
CA THR A 471 13.72 31.10 -31.30
C THR A 471 14.77 31.22 -30.19
N PRO A 472 15.94 31.81 -30.46
CA PRO A 472 16.97 32.03 -29.45
C PRO A 472 16.44 32.90 -28.27
N PHE A 473 16.84 32.53 -27.08
CA PHE A 473 16.48 33.22 -25.83
C PHE A 473 17.67 33.28 -24.86
N LYS A 474 17.51 34.02 -23.76
CA LYS A 474 18.54 34.15 -22.72
C LYS A 474 18.25 33.23 -21.54
N ALA A 475 19.30 32.56 -21.05
CA ALA A 475 19.28 31.73 -19.87
C ALA A 475 20.53 31.98 -19.01
N SER A 476 20.57 31.43 -17.83
CA SER A 476 21.80 31.35 -17.01
C SER A 476 22.34 29.93 -17.07
N THR A 477 23.65 29.74 -17.20
CA THR A 477 24.25 28.43 -16.99
C THR A 477 24.42 28.16 -15.50
N VAL A 478 24.25 26.91 -15.11
CA VAL A 478 24.24 26.46 -13.71
C VAL A 478 25.22 25.32 -13.55
N ASP A 479 25.94 25.32 -12.44
CA ASP A 479 26.76 24.19 -12.04
C ASP A 479 25.85 23.00 -11.67
N PRO A 480 26.06 21.82 -12.25
CA PRO A 480 25.17 20.67 -12.02
C PRO A 480 25.19 20.13 -10.58
N GLU A 481 26.32 20.32 -9.85
CA GLU A 481 26.50 19.80 -8.50
C GLU A 481 26.11 20.84 -7.45
N THR A 482 26.66 22.06 -7.54
CA THR A 482 26.44 23.11 -6.52
C THR A 482 25.18 23.93 -6.77
N ARG A 483 24.63 23.89 -7.99
CA ARG A 483 23.46 24.66 -8.42
C ARG A 483 23.70 26.18 -8.48
N GLU A 484 24.94 26.63 -8.37
CA GLU A 484 25.29 28.02 -8.49
C GLU A 484 25.25 28.48 -9.95
N ILE A 485 24.83 29.73 -10.15
CA ILE A 485 24.85 30.35 -11.47
C ILE A 485 26.29 30.62 -11.87
N LEU A 486 26.75 29.99 -12.96
CA LEU A 486 28.10 30.17 -13.51
C LEU A 486 28.17 31.40 -14.41
N GLU A 487 27.22 31.55 -15.34
CA GLU A 487 27.17 32.66 -16.28
C GLU A 487 25.73 33.10 -16.50
N LYS A 488 25.48 34.41 -16.57
CA LYS A 488 24.15 34.99 -16.82
C LYS A 488 24.01 35.44 -18.26
N ALA A 489 22.76 35.42 -18.74
CA ALA A 489 22.37 35.94 -20.07
C ALA A 489 23.11 35.26 -21.23
N VAL A 490 23.43 33.98 -21.09
CA VAL A 490 23.93 33.14 -22.18
C VAL A 490 22.84 32.96 -23.23
N THR A 491 23.19 32.96 -24.49
CA THR A 491 22.20 32.75 -25.57
C THR A 491 22.08 31.26 -25.86
N VAL A 492 20.90 30.69 -25.60
CA VAL A 492 20.51 29.38 -26.09
C VAL A 492 20.13 29.51 -27.55
N LYS A 493 20.67 28.67 -28.44
CA LYS A 493 20.57 28.84 -29.89
C LYS A 493 19.38 28.09 -30.47
N LYS A 494 18.89 28.57 -31.60
CA LYS A 494 17.91 27.85 -32.38
C LYS A 494 18.43 26.46 -32.79
N GLY A 495 17.57 25.44 -32.65
CA GLY A 495 17.86 24.04 -32.99
C GLY A 495 18.50 23.25 -31.87
N GLU A 496 18.85 23.86 -30.74
CA GLU A 496 19.25 23.09 -29.55
C GLU A 496 18.08 22.26 -29.03
N VAL A 497 18.36 21.01 -28.62
CA VAL A 497 17.40 20.13 -27.96
C VAL A 497 17.70 20.16 -26.46
N LEU A 498 16.67 20.45 -25.67
CA LEU A 498 16.77 20.62 -24.25
C LEU A 498 15.83 19.64 -23.54
N THR A 499 16.31 19.00 -22.48
CA THR A 499 15.51 18.10 -21.63
C THR A 499 15.19 18.78 -20.31
N LEU A 500 13.92 18.77 -19.90
CA LEU A 500 13.46 19.33 -18.64
C LEU A 500 13.91 18.43 -17.48
N LEU A 501 14.55 19.03 -16.48
CA LEU A 501 15.04 18.33 -15.30
C LEU A 501 14.38 18.77 -13.99
N ARG A 502 14.20 20.08 -13.82
CA ARG A 502 13.73 20.66 -12.54
C ARG A 502 12.90 21.91 -12.77
N SER A 503 12.05 22.23 -11.81
CA SER A 503 11.27 23.47 -11.76
C SER A 503 11.02 23.88 -10.31
N ASN A 504 10.87 25.18 -10.05
CA ASN A 504 10.32 25.66 -8.80
C ASN A 504 8.79 25.82 -8.81
N ASN A 505 8.14 25.31 -9.88
CA ASN A 505 6.70 25.42 -10.11
C ASN A 505 6.18 26.86 -10.10
N GLY A 506 6.90 27.77 -10.71
CA GLY A 506 6.46 29.18 -10.71
C GLY A 506 7.24 30.08 -11.65
N SER A 507 8.53 30.29 -11.41
CA SER A 507 9.28 31.35 -12.07
C SER A 507 10.52 30.88 -12.83
N TRP A 508 10.92 29.61 -12.71
CA TRP A 508 12.05 29.08 -13.47
C TRP A 508 11.98 27.57 -13.67
N VAL A 509 12.60 27.12 -14.74
CA VAL A 509 12.89 25.73 -15.03
C VAL A 509 14.38 25.51 -15.28
N GLU A 510 14.87 24.30 -15.06
CA GLU A 510 16.20 23.88 -15.50
C GLU A 510 16.11 22.85 -16.60
N LEU A 511 16.82 23.15 -17.69
CA LEU A 511 16.88 22.37 -18.89
C LEU A 511 18.33 21.97 -19.17
N THR A 512 18.55 20.71 -19.52
CA THR A 512 19.90 20.23 -19.93
C THR A 512 19.97 20.08 -21.44
N ALA A 513 21.08 20.54 -22.03
CA ALA A 513 21.40 20.29 -23.41
C ALA A 513 22.09 18.94 -23.61
N GLU A 514 22.20 18.47 -24.86
CA GLU A 514 22.87 17.19 -25.19
C GLU A 514 24.35 17.13 -24.78
N ASP A 515 25.03 18.28 -24.71
CA ASP A 515 26.43 18.36 -24.26
C ASP A 515 26.61 18.39 -22.73
N GLY A 516 25.49 18.28 -21.98
CA GLY A 516 25.46 18.32 -20.52
C GLY A 516 25.40 19.73 -19.91
N THR A 517 25.36 20.78 -20.73
CA THR A 517 25.18 22.15 -20.22
C THR A 517 23.80 22.30 -19.57
N LEU A 518 23.79 22.75 -18.31
CA LEU A 518 22.55 23.00 -17.57
C LEU A 518 22.18 24.47 -17.64
N TYR A 519 20.99 24.75 -18.13
CA TYR A 519 20.42 26.10 -18.25
C TYR A 519 19.29 26.31 -17.24
N ARG A 520 19.34 27.39 -16.47
CA ARG A 520 18.19 27.92 -15.74
C ARG A 520 17.52 29.00 -16.57
N VAL A 521 16.24 28.77 -16.85
CA VAL A 521 15.41 29.64 -17.70
C VAL A 521 14.39 30.30 -16.81
N GLU A 522 14.42 31.62 -16.74
CA GLU A 522 13.41 32.41 -16.04
C GLU A 522 12.13 32.48 -16.86
N ILE A 523 10.99 32.26 -16.22
CA ILE A 523 9.66 32.27 -16.82
C ILE A 523 8.84 33.36 -16.16
N ASP A 524 8.24 34.23 -16.94
CA ASP A 524 7.19 35.12 -16.48
C ASP A 524 5.84 34.41 -16.59
N SER A 525 5.34 34.00 -15.43
CA SER A 525 4.06 33.30 -15.26
C SER A 525 2.95 34.21 -14.70
N SER A 526 3.16 35.52 -14.66
CA SER A 526 2.18 36.48 -14.15
C SER A 526 0.88 36.52 -14.95
N ASP A 527 0.97 36.25 -16.24
CA ASP A 527 -0.14 36.23 -17.19
C ASP A 527 -0.07 35.02 -18.13
N TRP A 528 -1.17 34.73 -18.80
CA TRP A 528 -1.21 33.77 -19.90
C TRP A 528 -1.30 34.49 -21.24
N PRO A 529 -0.52 34.12 -22.30
CA PRO A 529 0.47 33.04 -22.29
C PRO A 529 1.72 33.37 -21.48
N ARG A 530 2.37 32.38 -20.89
CA ARG A 530 3.64 32.52 -20.18
C ARG A 530 4.75 32.93 -21.13
N THR A 531 5.72 33.70 -20.67
CA THR A 531 6.78 34.25 -21.53
C THR A 531 8.18 33.99 -20.98
N ILE A 532 9.14 33.90 -21.93
CA ILE A 532 10.57 33.92 -21.66
C ILE A 532 11.16 35.09 -22.48
N ASP A 533 11.88 35.99 -21.86
CA ASP A 533 12.38 37.23 -22.48
C ASP A 533 11.24 38.05 -23.17
N GLY A 534 10.04 38.02 -22.62
CA GLY A 534 8.87 38.72 -23.16
C GLY A 534 8.28 38.12 -24.45
N LYS A 535 8.68 36.88 -24.80
CA LYS A 535 8.13 36.11 -25.93
C LYS A 535 7.32 34.94 -25.41
N ASP A 536 6.24 34.62 -26.10
CA ASP A 536 5.45 33.44 -25.83
C ASP A 536 6.31 32.17 -25.87
N ILE A 537 6.14 31.28 -24.90
CA ILE A 537 6.90 30.03 -24.83
C ILE A 537 6.67 29.14 -26.04
N SER A 538 5.49 29.22 -26.68
CA SER A 538 5.17 28.50 -27.92
C SER A 538 5.94 29.01 -29.14
N ASP A 539 6.42 30.26 -29.13
CA ASP A 539 7.31 30.82 -30.14
C ASP A 539 8.78 30.41 -29.92
N ILE A 540 9.10 29.95 -28.70
CA ILE A 540 10.46 29.59 -28.30
C ILE A 540 10.73 28.10 -28.44
N PHE A 541 9.77 27.25 -28.11
CA PHE A 541 9.94 25.81 -28.06
C PHE A 541 8.94 25.07 -28.96
N ASP A 542 9.44 24.02 -29.63
CA ASP A 542 8.67 22.95 -30.23
C ASP A 542 8.67 21.73 -29.25
N GLY A 543 7.61 20.93 -29.26
CA GLY A 543 7.47 19.76 -28.38
C GLY A 543 6.73 20.04 -27.08
N LEU A 544 6.11 21.23 -26.95
CA LEU A 544 5.28 21.56 -25.78
C LEU A 544 3.98 20.72 -25.80
N ILE A 545 3.63 20.16 -24.65
CA ILE A 545 2.38 19.41 -24.45
C ILE A 545 1.64 20.05 -23.28
N PHE A 546 0.43 20.53 -23.53
CA PHE A 546 -0.47 21.00 -22.50
C PHE A 546 -1.67 20.06 -22.43
N ALA A 547 -1.80 19.33 -21.31
CA ALA A 547 -2.97 18.55 -20.97
C ALA A 547 -3.86 19.41 -20.06
N GLY A 548 -5.10 19.65 -20.49
CA GLY A 548 -6.09 20.44 -19.78
C GLY A 548 -7.23 19.61 -19.31
#